data_e3f7af5a8927e83afdc37a22960a5938
#
_entry.id   e3f7af5a8927e83afdc37a22960a5938
#
_cell.length_a   1.000
_cell.length_b   1.000
_cell.length_c   1.000
_cell.angle_alpha   90.00
_cell.angle_beta   90.00
_cell.angle_gamma   90.00
#
_symmetry.space_group_name_H-M   'P 1'
#
loop_
_entity.id
_entity.type
_entity.pdbx_description
1 polymer ?
#
loop_
_entity_poly.entity_id
_entity_poly.type
_entity_poly.pdbx_seq_one_letter_code
_entity_poly.pdbx_strand_id
1 'polypeptide(L)'
;MPGTPDRRLLDSGIEVKPVYRAADAPAVEREAPGVFPFTRGPYPDMYRGRPWTIRQYAGFASAEESNERYRYLLSRGQTGLSVAFDLPTQLGYDSDDRVAEGEVGRTGVAIDSIADMELLLDGIPLDEVSTSMTINAPAALLLLLYELVAEGQGVAGSALRGTVQNDILK
;
A
#
# COMPACT_ATOMS: atom_id res chain seq x y z
N MET A 1 38.92 13.83 42.01
CA MET A 1 37.61 14.47 41.75
C MET A 1 36.78 13.47 40.96
N PRO A 2 35.69 12.91 41.48
CA PRO A 2 34.79 12.13 40.67
C PRO A 2 34.13 13.10 39.68
N GLY A 3 34.37 12.85 38.37
CA GLY A 3 33.80 13.65 37.31
C GLY A 3 32.26 13.59 37.32
N THR A 4 31.62 14.71 37.05
CA THR A 4 30.17 14.78 36.88
C THR A 4 29.77 13.70 35.87
N PRO A 5 28.79 12.85 36.14
CA PRO A 5 28.38 11.84 35.19
C PRO A 5 27.95 12.48 33.88
N ASP A 6 28.51 12.01 32.77
CA ASP A 6 28.22 12.45 31.43
C ASP A 6 26.72 12.19 31.14
N ARG A 7 25.91 13.25 31.36
CA ARG A 7 24.47 13.18 31.19
C ARG A 7 24.13 13.31 29.71
N ARG A 8 23.63 12.24 29.10
CA ARG A 8 23.23 12.21 27.68
C ARG A 8 21.72 12.31 27.57
N LEU A 9 21.26 13.30 26.82
CA LEU A 9 19.86 13.50 26.49
C LEU A 9 19.62 13.19 25.00
N LEU A 10 18.49 12.58 24.70
CA LEU A 10 17.95 12.52 23.34
C LEU A 10 17.35 13.89 22.98
N ASP A 11 17.11 14.13 21.69
CA ASP A 11 16.46 15.35 21.21
C ASP A 11 15.05 15.57 21.82
N SER A 12 14.40 14.48 22.23
CA SER A 12 13.14 14.48 22.99
C SER A 12 13.28 14.90 24.46
N GLY A 13 14.49 15.21 24.94
CA GLY A 13 14.77 15.55 26.34
C GLY A 13 14.86 14.35 27.29
N ILE A 14 14.74 13.12 26.78
CA ILE A 14 14.83 11.90 27.60
C ILE A 14 16.30 11.60 27.89
N GLU A 15 16.63 11.37 29.16
CA GLU A 15 17.96 10.96 29.58
C GLU A 15 18.24 9.51 29.25
N VAL A 16 19.38 9.23 28.61
CA VAL A 16 19.85 7.89 28.29
C VAL A 16 20.84 7.44 29.37
N LYS A 17 20.52 6.35 30.05
CA LYS A 17 21.42 5.77 31.06
C LYS A 17 22.54 4.99 30.38
N PRO A 18 23.75 4.97 30.98
CA PRO A 18 24.86 4.13 30.46
C PRO A 18 24.52 2.64 30.43
N VAL A 19 23.66 2.19 31.35
CA VAL A 19 23.18 0.80 31.45
C VAL A 19 21.76 0.78 31.99
N TYR A 20 20.87 0.03 31.31
CA TYR A 20 19.52 -0.25 31.79
C TYR A 20 19.49 -1.62 32.48
N ARG A 21 18.86 -1.70 33.65
CA ARG A 21 18.75 -2.91 34.48
C ARG A 21 17.28 -3.27 34.70
N ALA A 22 17.01 -4.43 35.25
CA ALA A 22 15.64 -4.86 35.54
C ALA A 22 14.83 -3.84 36.37
N ALA A 23 15.50 -3.14 37.28
CA ALA A 23 14.89 -2.08 38.11
C ALA A 23 14.47 -0.82 37.31
N ASP A 24 14.99 -0.66 36.10
CA ASP A 24 14.63 0.46 35.20
C ASP A 24 13.42 0.14 34.31
N ALA A 25 12.98 -1.12 34.33
CA ALA A 25 11.76 -1.49 33.63
C ALA A 25 10.55 -0.88 34.35
N PRO A 26 9.59 -0.28 33.61
CA PRO A 26 8.39 0.22 34.24
C PRO A 26 7.64 -0.92 34.93
N ALA A 27 7.15 -0.65 36.12
CA ALA A 27 6.38 -1.61 36.95
C ALA A 27 4.97 -1.86 36.39
N VAL A 28 4.62 -1.28 35.24
CA VAL A 28 3.30 -1.40 34.64
C VAL A 28 3.26 -2.66 33.78
N GLU A 29 2.29 -3.52 34.05
CA GLU A 29 1.94 -4.61 33.16
C GLU A 29 1.53 -4.03 31.81
N ARG A 30 2.22 -4.44 30.75
CA ARG A 30 1.96 -3.95 29.40
C ARG A 30 1.03 -4.93 28.70
N GLU A 31 0.08 -4.40 27.95
CA GLU A 31 -0.82 -5.20 27.13
C GLU A 31 -0.02 -6.09 26.15
N ALA A 32 -0.58 -7.24 25.83
CA ALA A 32 -0.01 -8.10 24.80
C ALA A 32 -0.13 -7.44 23.40
N PRO A 33 0.76 -7.75 22.45
CA PRO A 33 0.56 -7.36 21.06
C PRO A 33 -0.80 -7.86 20.55
N GLY A 34 -1.47 -7.08 19.69
CA GLY A 34 -2.79 -7.42 19.16
C GLY A 34 -3.98 -7.10 20.08
N VAL A 35 -3.72 -6.52 21.26
CA VAL A 35 -4.76 -6.10 22.21
C VAL A 35 -4.82 -4.57 22.28
N PHE A 36 -6.06 -4.02 22.30
CA PHE A 36 -6.26 -2.57 22.50
C PHE A 36 -5.57 -2.11 23.81
N PRO A 37 -4.90 -0.97 23.83
CA PRO A 37 -4.77 0.08 22.81
C PRO A 37 -3.65 -0.12 21.77
N PHE A 38 -3.22 -1.32 21.48
CA PHE A 38 -2.26 -1.69 20.43
C PHE A 38 -0.87 -1.05 20.57
N THR A 39 -0.44 -0.76 21.78
CA THR A 39 0.86 -0.10 22.08
C THR A 39 2.06 -0.93 21.65
N ARG A 40 1.89 -2.25 21.48
CA ARG A 40 2.91 -3.21 21.06
C ARG A 40 2.67 -3.82 19.69
N GLY A 41 1.78 -3.21 18.89
CA GLY A 41 1.45 -3.63 17.55
C GLY A 41 0.04 -4.20 17.40
N PRO A 42 -0.53 -4.14 16.18
CA PRO A 42 -1.92 -4.47 15.91
C PRO A 42 -2.21 -5.98 15.86
N TYR A 43 -1.19 -6.83 15.79
CA TYR A 43 -1.34 -8.28 15.68
C TYR A 43 -0.55 -9.03 16.75
N PRO A 44 -1.04 -10.18 17.25
CA PRO A 44 -0.36 -10.96 18.30
C PRO A 44 1.07 -11.35 17.93
N ASP A 45 1.28 -11.82 16.72
CA ASP A 45 2.55 -12.37 16.25
C ASP A 45 3.31 -11.43 15.31
N MET A 46 2.73 -10.26 14.96
CA MET A 46 3.30 -9.27 14.06
C MET A 46 3.87 -9.91 12.78
N TYR A 47 5.10 -9.59 12.40
CA TYR A 47 5.74 -10.15 11.20
C TYR A 47 6.02 -11.65 11.25
N ARG A 48 5.95 -12.27 12.43
CA ARG A 48 6.13 -13.72 12.59
C ARG A 48 4.91 -14.51 12.13
N GLY A 49 3.72 -13.97 12.39
CA GLY A 49 2.47 -14.56 11.91
C GLY A 49 2.24 -14.25 10.42
N ARG A 50 2.57 -13.04 10.01
CA ARG A 50 2.46 -12.61 8.62
C ARG A 50 3.60 -11.65 8.26
N PRO A 51 4.48 -12.01 7.33
CA PRO A 51 5.52 -11.12 6.84
C PRO A 51 4.92 -9.83 6.26
N TRP A 52 5.72 -8.77 6.23
CA TRP A 52 5.33 -7.52 5.58
C TRP A 52 5.03 -7.71 4.11
N THR A 53 4.13 -6.90 3.60
CA THR A 53 3.80 -6.88 2.17
C THR A 53 4.93 -6.23 1.38
N ILE A 54 5.38 -6.90 0.32
CA ILE A 54 6.35 -6.36 -0.64
C ILE A 54 5.59 -5.92 -1.87
N ARG A 55 5.76 -4.64 -2.25
CA ARG A 55 5.15 -4.03 -3.42
C ARG A 55 6.17 -3.24 -4.20
N GLN A 56 6.08 -3.29 -5.52
CA GLN A 56 6.76 -2.36 -6.40
C GLN A 56 5.71 -1.47 -7.06
N TYR A 57 5.93 -0.17 -7.06
CA TYR A 57 5.09 0.79 -7.80
C TYR A 57 5.34 0.58 -9.28
N ALA A 58 4.33 0.19 -10.02
CA ALA A 58 4.43 -0.16 -11.42
C ALA A 58 3.11 0.13 -12.16
N GLY A 59 3.22 0.49 -13.40
CA GLY A 59 2.18 0.76 -14.38
C GLY A 59 2.79 1.54 -15.52
N PHE A 60 2.49 1.14 -16.74
CA PHE A 60 2.98 1.79 -17.96
C PHE A 60 2.19 1.29 -19.16
N ALA A 61 2.18 2.08 -20.21
CA ALA A 61 1.58 1.75 -21.51
C ALA A 61 0.14 1.22 -21.38
N SER A 62 -0.13 0.01 -21.86
CA SER A 62 -1.46 -0.59 -21.83
C SER A 62 -1.74 -1.39 -20.57
N ALA A 63 -3.00 -1.76 -20.39
CA ALA A 63 -3.43 -2.65 -19.29
C ALA A 63 -2.78 -4.04 -19.40
N GLU A 64 -2.64 -4.58 -20.63
CA GLU A 64 -2.02 -5.89 -20.87
C GLU A 64 -0.53 -5.90 -20.49
N GLU A 65 0.24 -4.90 -20.95
CA GLU A 65 1.67 -4.80 -20.63
C GLU A 65 1.89 -4.63 -19.13
N SER A 66 1.06 -3.85 -18.46
CA SER A 66 1.09 -3.67 -17.02
C SER A 66 0.68 -4.95 -16.29
N ASN A 67 -0.30 -5.71 -16.77
CA ASN A 67 -0.68 -7.02 -16.23
C ASN A 67 0.48 -8.02 -16.31
N GLU A 68 1.14 -8.14 -17.45
CA GLU A 68 2.32 -9.00 -17.62
C GLU A 68 3.39 -8.66 -16.57
N ARG A 69 3.63 -7.37 -16.34
CA ARG A 69 4.56 -6.90 -15.33
C ARG A 69 4.14 -7.31 -13.92
N TYR A 70 2.87 -7.15 -13.56
CA TYR A 70 2.35 -7.54 -12.25
C TYR A 70 2.48 -9.05 -12.01
N ARG A 71 2.09 -9.87 -12.98
CA ARG A 71 2.23 -11.32 -12.90
C ARG A 71 3.69 -11.74 -12.74
N TYR A 72 4.60 -11.09 -13.47
CA TYR A 72 6.03 -11.32 -13.30
C TYR A 72 6.48 -10.97 -11.87
N LEU A 73 6.11 -9.82 -11.33
CA LEU A 73 6.49 -9.39 -9.99
C LEU A 73 5.94 -10.34 -8.91
N LEU A 74 4.70 -10.76 -9.03
CA LEU A 74 4.09 -11.76 -8.13
C LEU A 74 4.84 -13.09 -8.18
N SER A 75 5.23 -13.55 -9.38
CA SER A 75 6.03 -14.77 -9.56
C SER A 75 7.43 -14.67 -8.92
N ARG A 76 7.91 -13.46 -8.67
CA ARG A 76 9.19 -13.18 -8.00
C ARG A 76 9.07 -12.92 -6.50
N GLY A 77 7.90 -13.20 -5.93
CA GLY A 77 7.70 -13.16 -4.47
C GLY A 77 7.14 -11.85 -3.94
N GLN A 78 6.64 -10.95 -4.80
CA GLN A 78 5.80 -9.85 -4.32
C GLN A 78 4.50 -10.40 -3.75
N THR A 79 3.98 -9.71 -2.74
CA THR A 79 2.77 -10.10 -2.02
C THR A 79 1.66 -9.06 -2.12
N GLY A 80 1.88 -8.03 -2.91
CA GLY A 80 0.91 -6.98 -3.19
C GLY A 80 1.25 -6.20 -4.44
N LEU A 81 0.25 -5.47 -4.95
CA LEU A 81 0.39 -4.58 -6.08
C LEU A 81 0.39 -3.12 -5.62
N SER A 82 1.12 -2.28 -6.32
CA SER A 82 1.04 -0.83 -6.23
C SER A 82 0.91 -0.26 -7.64
N VAL A 83 -0.31 0.14 -7.98
CA VAL A 83 -0.68 0.54 -9.34
C VAL A 83 -0.32 2.00 -9.57
N ALA A 84 0.45 2.26 -10.63
CA ALA A 84 0.71 3.58 -11.17
C ALA A 84 -0.25 3.83 -12.34
N PHE A 85 -1.16 4.77 -12.19
CA PHE A 85 -2.04 5.23 -13.27
C PHE A 85 -1.38 6.39 -14.01
N ASP A 86 -1.67 6.50 -15.30
CA ASP A 86 -1.19 7.61 -16.11
C ASP A 86 -1.87 8.95 -15.74
N LEU A 87 -1.36 10.03 -16.28
CA LEU A 87 -1.86 11.36 -15.94
C LEU A 87 -3.32 11.58 -16.39
N PRO A 88 -3.76 11.17 -17.59
CA PRO A 88 -5.16 11.28 -17.97
C PRO A 88 -6.10 10.57 -17.00
N THR A 89 -5.83 9.30 -16.67
CA THR A 89 -6.61 8.53 -15.69
C THR A 89 -6.68 9.23 -14.34
N GLN A 90 -5.54 9.79 -13.85
CA GLN A 90 -5.52 10.51 -12.58
C GLN A 90 -6.35 11.81 -12.59
N LEU A 91 -6.48 12.45 -13.75
CA LEU A 91 -7.27 13.67 -13.95
C LEU A 91 -8.73 13.39 -14.30
N GLY A 92 -9.08 12.14 -14.63
CA GLY A 92 -10.42 11.73 -15.03
C GLY A 92 -10.75 12.01 -16.50
N TYR A 93 -9.73 11.99 -17.36
CA TYR A 93 -9.88 12.06 -18.82
C TYR A 93 -9.73 10.68 -19.43
N ASP A 94 -10.52 10.42 -20.46
CA ASP A 94 -10.37 9.24 -21.32
C ASP A 94 -9.17 9.42 -22.26
N SER A 95 -8.59 8.32 -22.72
CA SER A 95 -7.38 8.33 -23.55
C SER A 95 -7.57 9.00 -24.92
N ASP A 96 -8.81 9.13 -25.41
CA ASP A 96 -9.15 9.80 -26.67
C ASP A 96 -9.44 11.31 -26.51
N ASP A 97 -9.41 11.83 -25.29
CA ASP A 97 -9.54 13.26 -25.06
C ASP A 97 -8.31 14.01 -25.60
N ARG A 98 -8.55 15.16 -26.22
CA ARG A 98 -7.47 16.02 -26.76
C ARG A 98 -6.47 16.47 -25.69
N VAL A 99 -6.90 16.58 -24.45
CA VAL A 99 -6.03 16.95 -23.31
C VAL A 99 -5.09 15.82 -22.94
N ALA A 100 -5.46 14.56 -23.23
CA ALA A 100 -4.65 13.38 -22.94
C ALA A 100 -3.53 13.13 -23.97
N GLU A 101 -3.52 13.85 -25.09
CA GLU A 101 -2.55 13.64 -26.17
C GLU A 101 -1.10 13.73 -25.69
N GLY A 102 -0.33 12.66 -25.91
CA GLY A 102 1.09 12.54 -25.51
C GLY A 102 1.33 12.14 -24.05
N GLU A 103 0.28 11.96 -23.23
CA GLU A 103 0.41 11.55 -21.83
C GLU A 103 -0.16 10.15 -21.56
N VAL A 104 -0.94 9.58 -22.49
CA VAL A 104 -1.56 8.25 -22.37
C VAL A 104 -0.49 7.17 -22.18
N GLY A 105 -0.57 6.38 -21.12
CA GLY A 105 0.34 5.27 -20.86
C GLY A 105 1.79 5.66 -20.53
N ARG A 106 2.11 6.94 -20.41
CA ARG A 106 3.48 7.44 -20.30
C ARG A 106 4.06 7.30 -18.88
N THR A 107 3.31 7.68 -17.86
CA THR A 107 3.79 7.69 -16.45
C THR A 107 3.06 6.67 -15.59
N GLY A 108 2.22 5.86 -16.20
CA GLY A 108 1.41 4.85 -15.57
C GLY A 108 0.53 4.15 -16.60
N VAL A 109 -0.33 3.26 -16.16
CA VAL A 109 -1.29 2.56 -17.02
C VAL A 109 -2.53 3.41 -17.26
N ALA A 110 -2.99 3.46 -18.50
CA ALA A 110 -4.25 4.07 -18.87
C ALA A 110 -5.43 3.13 -18.56
N ILE A 111 -6.45 3.64 -17.91
CA ILE A 111 -7.70 2.92 -17.59
C ILE A 111 -8.88 3.83 -17.94
N ASP A 112 -9.55 3.53 -19.01
CA ASP A 112 -10.71 4.28 -19.49
C ASP A 112 -12.02 3.59 -19.13
N SER A 113 -12.00 2.27 -18.97
CA SER A 113 -13.20 1.46 -18.81
C SER A 113 -13.01 0.24 -17.88
N ILE A 114 -14.12 -0.46 -17.62
CA ILE A 114 -14.09 -1.75 -16.92
C ILE A 114 -13.27 -2.80 -17.69
N ALA A 115 -13.29 -2.77 -19.02
CA ALA A 115 -12.53 -3.71 -19.84
C ALA A 115 -11.01 -3.56 -19.63
N ASP A 116 -10.50 -2.34 -19.50
CA ASP A 116 -9.09 -2.10 -19.20
C ASP A 116 -8.73 -2.59 -17.79
N MET A 117 -9.63 -2.39 -16.82
CA MET A 117 -9.42 -2.89 -15.47
C MET A 117 -9.45 -4.43 -15.42
N GLU A 118 -10.32 -5.07 -16.20
CA GLU A 118 -10.35 -6.53 -16.36
C GLU A 118 -9.04 -7.05 -16.93
N LEU A 119 -8.53 -6.43 -17.99
CA LEU A 119 -7.24 -6.77 -18.59
C LEU A 119 -6.08 -6.56 -17.61
N LEU A 120 -6.08 -5.44 -16.88
CA LEU A 120 -5.05 -5.12 -15.90
C LEU A 120 -4.93 -6.17 -14.81
N LEU A 121 -6.06 -6.73 -14.38
CA LEU A 121 -6.15 -7.64 -13.24
C LEU A 121 -6.37 -9.11 -13.65
N ASP A 122 -6.29 -9.43 -14.95
CA ASP A 122 -6.48 -10.78 -15.44
C ASP A 122 -5.49 -11.76 -14.83
N GLY A 123 -6.00 -12.88 -14.30
CA GLY A 123 -5.20 -13.95 -13.71
C GLY A 123 -4.47 -13.56 -12.40
N ILE A 124 -4.84 -12.45 -11.76
CA ILE A 124 -4.31 -12.02 -10.45
C ILE A 124 -5.29 -12.44 -9.35
N PRO A 125 -4.86 -13.22 -8.33
CA PRO A 125 -5.72 -13.67 -7.25
C PRO A 125 -6.00 -12.52 -6.26
N LEU A 126 -7.11 -11.79 -6.47
CA LEU A 126 -7.44 -10.55 -5.74
C LEU A 126 -7.79 -10.79 -4.26
N ASP A 127 -8.15 -12.00 -3.86
CA ASP A 127 -8.36 -12.41 -2.47
C ASP A 127 -7.05 -12.65 -1.71
N GLU A 128 -5.97 -12.96 -2.42
CA GLU A 128 -4.64 -13.21 -1.83
C GLU A 128 -3.75 -11.96 -1.87
N VAL A 129 -3.83 -11.18 -2.95
CA VAL A 129 -2.98 -10.02 -3.24
C VAL A 129 -3.65 -8.74 -2.76
N SER A 130 -2.96 -7.95 -1.95
CA SER A 130 -3.45 -6.62 -1.60
C SER A 130 -3.04 -5.59 -2.65
N THR A 131 -3.97 -4.70 -3.04
CA THR A 131 -3.74 -3.70 -4.09
C THR A 131 -3.74 -2.29 -3.52
N SER A 132 -2.69 -1.53 -3.82
CA SER A 132 -2.60 -0.11 -3.51
C SER A 132 -2.73 0.69 -4.81
N MET A 133 -3.57 1.70 -4.81
CA MET A 133 -3.79 2.59 -5.96
C MET A 133 -3.34 4.00 -5.62
N THR A 134 -2.35 4.50 -6.36
CA THR A 134 -1.99 5.91 -6.32
C THR A 134 -2.83 6.64 -7.37
N ILE A 135 -3.90 7.22 -6.86
CA ILE A 135 -4.93 7.87 -7.69
C ILE A 135 -5.34 9.19 -7.01
N ASN A 136 -6.31 9.83 -7.15
CA ASN A 136 -6.79 10.98 -6.34
C ASN A 136 -8.28 11.22 -6.64
N ALA A 137 -8.63 12.17 -7.50
CA ALA A 137 -10.02 12.53 -7.74
C ALA A 137 -10.87 11.34 -8.24
N PRO A 138 -10.40 10.50 -9.20
CA PRO A 138 -11.15 9.35 -9.70
C PRO A 138 -11.10 8.12 -8.78
N ALA A 139 -10.53 8.21 -7.58
CA ALA A 139 -10.31 7.07 -6.68
C ALA A 139 -11.58 6.24 -6.43
N ALA A 140 -12.73 6.88 -6.24
CA ALA A 140 -14.00 6.19 -6.01
C ALA A 140 -14.42 5.37 -7.22
N LEU A 141 -14.24 5.89 -8.44
CA LEU A 141 -14.54 5.20 -9.68
C LEU A 141 -13.62 4.00 -9.87
N LEU A 142 -12.31 4.18 -9.74
CA LEU A 142 -11.35 3.09 -9.93
C LEU A 142 -11.50 2.00 -8.85
N LEU A 143 -11.85 2.37 -7.63
CA LEU A 143 -12.17 1.40 -6.58
C LEU A 143 -13.41 0.58 -6.95
N LEU A 144 -14.45 1.20 -7.49
CA LEU A 144 -15.64 0.50 -7.96
C LEU A 144 -15.33 -0.45 -9.12
N LEU A 145 -14.53 -0.02 -10.10
CA LEU A 145 -14.09 -0.89 -11.20
C LEU A 145 -13.29 -2.09 -10.66
N TYR A 146 -12.40 -1.88 -9.70
CA TYR A 146 -11.65 -2.94 -9.03
C TYR A 146 -12.57 -3.96 -8.32
N GLU A 147 -13.59 -3.48 -7.60
CA GLU A 147 -14.56 -4.33 -6.92
C GLU A 147 -15.39 -5.14 -7.93
N LEU A 148 -15.85 -4.51 -9.01
CA LEU A 148 -16.61 -5.19 -10.06
C LEU A 148 -15.79 -6.29 -10.76
N VAL A 149 -14.51 -6.05 -11.03
CA VAL A 149 -13.60 -7.08 -11.58
C VAL A 149 -13.45 -8.24 -10.60
N ALA A 150 -13.26 -7.95 -9.31
CA ALA A 150 -13.15 -8.97 -8.28
C ALA A 150 -14.43 -9.82 -8.19
N GLU A 151 -15.61 -9.20 -8.23
CA GLU A 151 -16.90 -9.92 -8.29
C GLU A 151 -16.99 -10.81 -9.54
N GLY A 152 -16.57 -10.30 -10.70
CA GLY A 152 -16.48 -11.06 -11.94
C GLY A 152 -15.54 -12.29 -11.84
N GLN A 153 -14.50 -12.19 -11.03
CA GLN A 153 -13.58 -13.30 -10.71
C GLN A 153 -14.12 -14.23 -9.60
N GLY A 154 -15.29 -13.95 -9.03
CA GLY A 154 -15.88 -14.71 -7.93
C GLY A 154 -15.30 -14.39 -6.56
N VAL A 155 -14.59 -13.27 -6.42
CA VAL A 155 -14.00 -12.79 -5.16
C VAL A 155 -14.98 -11.82 -4.49
N ALA A 156 -15.37 -12.12 -3.25
CA ALA A 156 -16.25 -11.24 -2.48
C ALA A 156 -15.52 -9.94 -2.11
N GLY A 157 -16.20 -8.79 -2.17
CA GLY A 157 -15.65 -7.50 -1.79
C GLY A 157 -15.04 -7.48 -0.38
N SER A 158 -15.60 -8.24 0.57
CA SER A 158 -15.06 -8.38 1.93
C SER A 158 -13.70 -9.10 2.02
N ALA A 159 -13.29 -9.82 0.97
CA ALA A 159 -11.97 -10.45 0.88
C ALA A 159 -10.90 -9.49 0.33
N LEU A 160 -11.32 -8.42 -0.33
CA LEU A 160 -10.41 -7.44 -0.92
C LEU A 160 -9.65 -6.66 0.17
N ARG A 161 -8.39 -6.40 -0.11
CA ARG A 161 -7.49 -5.65 0.78
C ARG A 161 -6.64 -4.69 -0.03
N GLY A 162 -6.52 -3.48 0.48
CA GLY A 162 -5.71 -2.49 -0.22
C GLY A 162 -5.87 -1.09 0.35
N THR A 163 -5.38 -0.15 -0.41
CA THR A 163 -5.48 1.29 -0.10
C THR A 163 -5.70 2.07 -1.38
N VAL A 164 -6.41 3.17 -1.27
CA VAL A 164 -6.47 4.20 -2.32
C VAL A 164 -5.90 5.50 -1.76
N GLN A 165 -5.10 6.18 -2.53
CA GLN A 165 -4.75 7.56 -2.25
C GLN A 165 -5.86 8.44 -2.80
N ASN A 166 -6.46 9.25 -1.94
CA ASN A 166 -7.60 10.10 -2.28
C ASN A 166 -7.39 11.51 -1.72
N ASP A 167 -6.28 12.13 -2.09
CA ASP A 167 -5.93 13.47 -1.67
C ASP A 167 -6.47 14.50 -2.68
N ILE A 168 -7.48 15.26 -2.28
CA ILE A 168 -8.10 16.26 -3.16
C ILE A 168 -7.57 17.68 -2.92
N LEU A 169 -6.84 17.90 -1.85
CA LEU A 169 -6.32 19.21 -1.46
C LEU A 169 -4.86 19.44 -1.87
N LYS A 170 -4.32 18.65 -2.74
CA LYS A 170 -2.98 18.83 -3.31
C LYS A 170 -3.00 19.69 -4.54
#